data_6d664281d24e79b0296290348e9ca473
#
_entry.id   6d664281d24e79b0296290348e9ca473
#
_cell.length_a   1.000
_cell.length_b   1.000
_cell.length_c   1.000
_cell.angle_alpha   90.00
_cell.angle_beta   90.00
_cell.angle_gamma   90.00
#
_symmetry.space_group_name_H-M   'P 1'
#
loop_
_entity.id
_entity.type
_entity.pdbx_description
1 polymer ?
#
loop_
_entity_poly.entity_id
_entity_poly.type
_entity_poly.pdbx_seq_one_letter_code
_entity_poly.pdbx_strand_id
1 'polypeptide(L)'
;MNTHHPVVVIGAGPIGLAAAAHLIEQDQDVLVLEAGTSVGAAIEQWKHIKLFSPWRYDIDTAARRLLETPDEGYAGDWVAPRETKLPTGAELISEYLAPLAARPTHRCLHGSNMATA
;
A
#
# COMPACT_ATOMS: atom_id res chain seq x y z
N MET A 1 28.94 9.32 -12.16
CA MET A 1 28.02 10.02 -11.24
C MET A 1 26.63 9.41 -11.33
N ASN A 2 26.11 9.04 -10.21
CA ASN A 2 24.81 8.41 -10.19
C ASN A 2 23.74 9.38 -9.75
N THR A 3 22.99 9.87 -10.72
CA THR A 3 21.80 10.62 -10.37
C THR A 3 20.72 9.61 -10.06
N HIS A 4 20.37 9.52 -8.80
CA HIS A 4 19.38 8.55 -8.36
C HIS A 4 17.99 9.18 -8.40
N HIS A 5 17.17 8.69 -9.30
CA HIS A 5 15.80 9.14 -9.44
C HIS A 5 14.86 8.05 -8.94
N PRO A 6 13.88 8.39 -8.12
CA PRO A 6 12.90 7.40 -7.70
C PRO A 6 12.01 6.96 -8.86
N VAL A 7 11.53 5.73 -8.78
CA VAL A 7 10.44 5.27 -9.64
C VAL A 7 9.15 5.84 -9.05
N VAL A 8 8.37 6.51 -9.88
CA VAL A 8 7.12 7.13 -9.45
C VAL A 8 5.95 6.20 -9.76
N VAL A 9 5.18 5.88 -8.75
CA VAL A 9 3.94 5.10 -8.89
C VAL A 9 2.77 6.03 -8.69
N ILE A 10 1.86 6.07 -9.65
CA ILE A 10 0.67 6.91 -9.60
C ILE A 10 -0.49 6.09 -9.03
N GLY A 11 -1.01 6.51 -7.90
CA GLY A 11 -2.14 5.87 -7.24
C GLY A 11 -1.71 5.00 -6.07
N ALA A 12 -2.32 5.21 -4.91
CA ALA A 12 -2.07 4.43 -3.69
C ALA A 12 -3.22 3.46 -3.42
N GLY A 13 -3.69 2.80 -4.47
CA GLY A 13 -4.64 1.70 -4.38
C GLY A 13 -3.92 0.36 -4.39
N PRO A 14 -4.67 -0.75 -4.49
CA PRO A 14 -4.06 -2.09 -4.44
C PRO A 14 -3.00 -2.33 -5.50
N ILE A 15 -3.23 -1.90 -6.72
CA ILE A 15 -2.29 -2.14 -7.83
C ILE A 15 -1.04 -1.29 -7.66
N GLY A 16 -1.20 0.00 -7.33
CA GLY A 16 -0.07 0.90 -7.16
C GLY A 16 0.82 0.49 -6.00
N LEU A 17 0.24 0.15 -4.87
CA LEU A 17 1.02 -0.27 -3.70
C LEU A 17 1.67 -1.64 -3.91
N ALA A 18 1.02 -2.54 -4.64
CA ALA A 18 1.64 -3.81 -5.01
C ALA A 18 2.84 -3.58 -5.93
N ALA A 19 2.71 -2.72 -6.92
CA ALA A 19 3.83 -2.36 -7.80
C ALA A 19 4.98 -1.77 -7.01
N ALA A 20 4.68 -0.89 -6.06
CA ALA A 20 5.70 -0.29 -5.19
C ALA A 20 6.44 -1.37 -4.38
N ALA A 21 5.71 -2.34 -3.82
CA ALA A 21 6.32 -3.42 -3.06
C ALA A 21 7.27 -4.26 -3.92
N HIS A 22 6.88 -4.57 -5.15
CA HIS A 22 7.74 -5.30 -6.08
C HIS A 22 9.02 -4.51 -6.41
N LEU A 23 8.89 -3.21 -6.61
CA LEU A 23 10.04 -2.36 -6.92
C LEU A 23 10.99 -2.25 -5.72
N ILE A 24 10.45 -2.18 -4.51
CA ILE A 24 11.26 -2.16 -3.29
C ILE A 24 12.06 -3.45 -3.15
N GLU A 25 11.49 -4.60 -3.50
CA GLU A 25 12.23 -5.87 -3.49
C GLU A 25 13.37 -5.87 -4.51
N GLN A 26 13.31 -5.02 -5.52
CA GLN A 26 14.36 -4.87 -6.52
C GLN A 26 15.32 -3.73 -6.17
N ASP A 27 15.31 -3.27 -4.93
CA ASP A 27 16.17 -2.19 -4.42
C ASP A 27 15.96 -0.85 -5.14
N GLN A 28 14.75 -0.62 -5.66
CA GLN A 28 14.42 0.65 -6.28
C GLN A 28 13.91 1.63 -5.23
N ASP A 29 14.26 2.89 -5.39
CA ASP A 29 13.68 3.97 -4.60
C ASP A 29 12.31 4.31 -5.21
N VAL A 30 11.26 4.30 -4.40
CA VAL A 30 9.89 4.42 -4.90
C VAL A 30 9.18 5.59 -4.24
N LEU A 31 8.51 6.40 -5.07
CA LEU A 31 7.65 7.47 -4.61
C LEU A 31 6.24 7.19 -5.12
N VAL A 32 5.28 7.10 -4.21
CA VAL A 32 3.88 6.88 -4.56
C VAL A 32 3.11 8.20 -4.47
N LEU A 33 2.44 8.57 -5.55
CA LEU A 33 1.61 9.78 -5.61
C LEU A 33 0.14 9.40 -5.66
N GLU A 34 -0.64 9.92 -4.72
CA GLU A 34 -2.07 9.68 -4.64
C GLU A 34 -2.84 11.00 -4.81
N ALA A 35 -3.69 11.07 -5.83
CA ALA A 35 -4.49 12.26 -6.10
C ALA A 35 -5.54 12.54 -5.02
N GLY A 36 -6.04 11.48 -4.37
CA GLY A 36 -6.97 11.63 -3.26
C GLY A 36 -6.29 12.09 -1.98
N THR A 37 -7.09 12.27 -0.94
CA THR A 37 -6.58 12.75 0.35
C THR A 37 -5.98 11.66 1.23
N SER A 38 -6.14 10.40 0.83
CA SER A 38 -5.64 9.27 1.63
C SER A 38 -5.41 8.04 0.76
N VAL A 39 -4.66 7.09 1.29
CA VAL A 39 -4.44 5.79 0.67
C VAL A 39 -5.80 5.11 0.47
N GLY A 40 -6.00 4.55 -0.72
CA GLY A 40 -7.24 3.86 -1.05
C GLY A 40 -8.43 4.79 -1.23
N ALA A 41 -8.20 6.05 -1.58
CA ALA A 41 -9.27 7.04 -1.71
C ALA A 41 -10.41 6.58 -2.64
N ALA A 42 -10.09 5.91 -3.74
CA ALA A 42 -11.11 5.41 -4.66
C ALA A 42 -11.97 4.31 -4.01
N ILE A 43 -11.38 3.51 -3.13
CA ILE A 43 -12.07 2.42 -2.42
C ILE A 43 -12.99 2.98 -1.34
N GLU A 44 -12.66 4.12 -0.76
CA GLU A 44 -13.49 4.78 0.24
C GLU A 44 -14.93 4.98 -0.26
N GLN A 45 -15.11 5.18 -1.56
CA GLN A 45 -16.42 5.41 -2.15
C GLN A 45 -17.36 4.21 -2.03
N TRP A 46 -16.77 3.00 -1.88
CA TRP A 46 -17.55 1.77 -1.74
C TRP A 46 -17.07 0.92 -0.56
N LYS A 47 -16.61 1.58 0.49
CA LYS A 47 -15.97 0.91 1.64
C LYS A 47 -16.87 -0.08 2.37
N HIS A 48 -18.18 0.07 2.27
CA HIS A 48 -19.14 -0.82 2.91
C HIS A 48 -19.44 -2.07 2.10
N ILE A 49 -18.95 -2.15 0.87
CA ILE A 49 -19.21 -3.26 -0.03
C ILE A 49 -18.20 -4.38 0.19
N LYS A 50 -18.68 -5.61 0.28
CA LYS A 50 -17.82 -6.79 0.43
C LYS A 50 -17.29 -7.22 -0.93
N LEU A 51 -15.99 -7.54 -0.99
CA LEU A 51 -15.37 -8.06 -2.21
C LEU A 51 -15.85 -9.48 -2.49
N PHE A 52 -15.74 -9.90 -3.75
CA PHE A 52 -16.07 -11.26 -4.17
C PHE A 52 -14.91 -12.24 -3.97
N SER A 53 -13.69 -11.74 -3.79
CA SER A 53 -12.50 -12.57 -3.61
C SER A 53 -12.03 -12.55 -2.16
N PRO A 54 -11.67 -13.72 -1.59
CA PRO A 54 -11.15 -13.77 -0.23
C PRO A 54 -9.74 -13.18 -0.15
N TRP A 55 -9.33 -12.86 1.08
CA TRP A 55 -8.05 -12.19 1.35
C TRP A 55 -6.85 -12.84 0.66
N ARG A 56 -6.81 -14.16 0.55
CA ARG A 56 -5.66 -14.84 -0.05
C ARG A 56 -5.42 -14.44 -1.51
N TYR A 57 -6.43 -13.97 -2.20
CA TYR A 57 -6.30 -13.49 -3.57
C TYR A 57 -6.16 -11.98 -3.67
N ASP A 58 -6.48 -11.26 -2.57
CA ASP A 58 -6.50 -9.80 -2.56
C ASP A 58 -5.17 -9.20 -2.16
N ILE A 59 -4.32 -9.96 -1.47
CA ILE A 59 -3.01 -9.49 -1.02
C ILE A 59 -1.93 -9.95 -1.98
N ASP A 60 -1.21 -8.97 -2.55
CA ASP A 60 -0.07 -9.24 -3.41
C ASP A 60 1.06 -9.90 -2.62
N THR A 61 1.79 -10.84 -3.26
CA THR A 61 2.84 -11.60 -2.58
C THR A 61 4.01 -10.73 -2.13
N ALA A 62 4.44 -9.78 -2.95
CA ALA A 62 5.53 -8.88 -2.57
C ALA A 62 5.10 -7.93 -1.46
N ALA A 63 3.85 -7.46 -1.51
CA ALA A 63 3.28 -6.62 -0.47
C ALA A 63 3.19 -7.39 0.86
N ARG A 64 2.79 -8.65 0.81
CA ARG A 64 2.73 -9.50 2.01
C ARG A 64 4.13 -9.66 2.62
N ARG A 65 5.13 -9.94 1.80
CA ARG A 65 6.51 -10.06 2.30
C ARG A 65 6.98 -8.77 2.98
N LEU A 66 6.65 -7.63 2.39
CA LEU A 66 7.02 -6.35 2.97
C LEU A 66 6.34 -6.12 4.32
N LEU A 67 5.04 -6.46 4.42
CA LEU A 67 4.29 -6.33 5.67
C LEU A 67 4.78 -7.27 6.76
N GLU A 68 5.25 -8.46 6.38
CA GLU A 68 5.73 -9.46 7.33
C GLU A 68 7.17 -9.22 7.77
N THR A 69 7.92 -8.40 7.04
CA THR A 69 9.32 -8.12 7.36
C THR A 69 9.41 -7.12 8.51
N PRO A 70 10.19 -7.44 9.58
CA PRO A 70 10.40 -6.47 10.65
C PRO A 70 11.08 -5.21 10.12
N ASP A 71 10.65 -4.07 10.64
CA ASP A 71 11.20 -2.78 10.24
C ASP A 71 11.32 -1.91 11.48
N GLU A 72 12.51 -1.37 11.71
CA GLU A 72 12.83 -0.56 12.89
C GLU A 72 11.94 0.68 13.00
N GLY A 73 11.50 1.21 11.88
CA GLY A 73 10.63 2.37 11.88
C GLY A 73 9.15 2.06 12.04
N TYR A 74 8.80 0.79 12.18
CA TYR A 74 7.41 0.37 12.26
C TYR A 74 7.08 -0.16 13.65
N ALA A 75 6.16 0.50 14.31
CA ALA A 75 5.85 0.25 15.72
C ALA A 75 4.75 -0.80 15.89
N GLY A 76 4.95 -1.98 15.42
CA GLY A 76 3.98 -3.05 15.63
C GLY A 76 4.03 -4.10 14.54
N ASP A 77 3.53 -5.25 14.86
CA ASP A 77 3.48 -6.36 13.91
C ASP A 77 2.18 -6.29 13.11
N TRP A 78 2.31 -6.52 11.81
CA TRP A 78 1.14 -6.66 10.97
C TRP A 78 0.47 -8.00 11.26
N VAL A 79 -0.83 -7.97 11.49
CA VAL A 79 -1.61 -9.19 11.72
C VAL A 79 -2.31 -9.55 10.42
N ALA A 80 -1.93 -10.69 9.84
CA ALA A 80 -2.53 -11.15 8.59
C ALA A 80 -4.01 -11.49 8.80
N PRO A 81 -4.91 -11.00 7.95
CA PRO A 81 -6.32 -11.36 8.05
C PRO A 81 -6.53 -12.82 7.64
N ARG A 82 -7.70 -13.34 8.00
CA ARG A 82 -8.06 -14.71 7.68
C ARG A 82 -8.14 -14.89 6.17
N GLU A 83 -7.38 -15.83 5.63
CA GLU A 83 -7.22 -16.01 4.19
C GLU A 83 -8.53 -16.30 3.45
N THR A 84 -9.48 -16.96 4.12
CA THR A 84 -10.74 -17.36 3.51
C THR A 84 -11.85 -16.32 3.63
N LYS A 85 -11.63 -15.25 4.42
CA LYS A 85 -12.63 -14.22 4.62
C LYS A 85 -12.70 -13.28 3.43
N LEU A 86 -13.91 -12.84 3.10
CA LEU A 86 -14.14 -11.82 2.08
C LEU A 86 -14.11 -10.44 2.75
N PRO A 87 -13.13 -9.58 2.42
CA PRO A 87 -13.07 -8.26 3.05
C PRO A 87 -14.09 -7.29 2.47
N THR A 88 -14.46 -6.29 3.24
CA THR A 88 -15.11 -5.09 2.71
C THR A 88 -14.03 -4.13 2.19
N GLY A 89 -14.45 -3.10 1.46
CA GLY A 89 -13.53 -2.04 1.05
C GLY A 89 -12.85 -1.37 2.24
N ALA A 90 -13.60 -1.12 3.32
CA ALA A 90 -13.05 -0.54 4.54
C ALA A 90 -11.98 -1.44 5.15
N GLU A 91 -12.21 -2.74 5.20
CA GLU A 91 -11.22 -3.69 5.72
C GLU A 91 -9.99 -3.77 4.82
N LEU A 92 -10.19 -3.72 3.50
CA LEU A 92 -9.07 -3.72 2.56
C LEU A 92 -8.14 -2.53 2.82
N ILE A 93 -8.71 -1.36 3.10
CA ILE A 93 -7.93 -0.18 3.43
C ILE A 93 -7.26 -0.33 4.80
N SER A 94 -8.03 -0.61 5.84
CA SER A 94 -7.52 -0.58 7.22
C SER A 94 -6.56 -1.72 7.55
N GLU A 95 -6.78 -2.91 6.98
CA GLU A 95 -5.99 -4.08 7.32
C GLU A 95 -4.87 -4.38 6.33
N TYR A 96 -4.87 -3.75 5.17
CA TYR A 96 -3.88 -4.03 4.13
C TYR A 96 -3.24 -2.76 3.58
N LEU A 97 -4.01 -1.88 2.93
CA LEU A 97 -3.44 -0.74 2.20
C LEU A 97 -2.79 0.28 3.12
N ALA A 98 -3.45 0.64 4.22
CA ALA A 98 -2.90 1.62 5.15
C ALA A 98 -1.63 1.11 5.86
N PRO A 99 -1.60 -0.13 6.38
CA PRO A 99 -0.35 -0.66 6.94
C PRO A 99 0.77 -0.74 5.92
N LEU A 100 0.45 -1.11 4.68
CA LEU A 100 1.43 -1.22 3.61
C LEU A 100 2.04 0.14 3.27
N ALA A 101 1.19 1.16 3.10
CA ALA A 101 1.65 2.51 2.77
C ALA A 101 2.43 3.16 3.92
N ALA A 102 2.21 2.71 5.15
CA ALA A 102 2.89 3.25 6.33
C ALA A 102 4.30 2.71 6.51
N ARG A 103 4.71 1.71 5.72
CA ARG A 103 6.07 1.20 5.80
C ARG A 103 7.08 2.29 5.44
N PRO A 104 8.17 2.47 6.21
CA PRO A 104 9.15 3.53 5.95
C PRO A 104 9.83 3.45 4.58
N THR A 105 9.85 2.27 3.96
CA THR A 105 10.39 2.08 2.61
C THR A 105 9.52 2.70 1.53
N HIS A 106 8.25 3.02 1.85
CA HIS A 106 7.37 3.74 0.95
C HIS A 106 7.41 5.23 1.26
N ARG A 107 7.52 6.05 0.22
CA ARG A 107 7.25 7.49 0.32
C ARG A 107 5.93 7.72 -0.40
N CYS A 108 4.91 8.11 0.34
CA CYS A 108 3.57 8.27 -0.21
C CYS A 108 3.10 9.70 -0.02
N LEU A 109 2.83 10.40 -1.12
CA LEU A 109 2.33 11.77 -1.11
C LEU A 109 0.87 11.78 -1.57
N HIS A 110 0.03 12.41 -0.78
CA HIS A 110 -1.40 12.54 -1.08
C HIS A 110 -1.70 13.90 -1.67
N GLY A 111 -2.92 14.08 -2.19
CA GLY A 111 -3.33 15.32 -2.84
C GLY A 111 -3.05 16.57 -2.02
N SER A 112 -3.25 16.52 -0.71
CA SER A 112 -3.00 17.66 0.18
C SER A 112 -1.50 17.98 0.33
N ASN A 113 -0.61 17.03 0.03
CA ASN A 113 0.84 17.18 0.19
C ASN A 113 1.56 17.40 -1.13
N MET A 114 0.97 17.05 -2.23
CA MET A 114 1.63 17.11 -3.54
C MET A 114 2.05 18.52 -3.93
N ALA A 115 1.29 19.52 -3.53
CA ALA A 115 1.57 20.92 -3.87
C ALA A 115 2.83 21.45 -3.17
N THR A 116 3.26 20.80 -2.10
CA THR A 116 4.43 21.21 -1.31
C THR A 116 5.61 20.24 -1.46
N ALA A 117 5.43 19.20 -2.23
CA ALA A 117 6.45 18.16 -2.39
C ALA A 117 7.60 18.56 -3.34
#